data_3b216e0cfcca7bacb240d05c4b683b16
#
_entry.id   3b216e0cfcca7bacb240d05c4b683b16
#
_cell.length_a   1.000
_cell.length_b   1.000
_cell.length_c   1.000
_cell.angle_alpha   90.00
_cell.angle_beta   90.00
_cell.angle_gamma   90.00
#
_symmetry.space_group_name_H-M   'P 1'
#
loop_
_entity.id
_entity.type
_entity.pdbx_description
1 polymer ?
#
loop_
_entity_poly.entity_id
_entity_poly.type
_entity_poly.pdbx_seq_one_letter_code
_entity_poly.pdbx_strand_id
1 'polypeptide(L)'
;MGDRIGRKPVFMITIALMGLATVCVGFLPTYAQVGIWAPILLVSLRLLQGLSAGGEIGGSAVYLTEHAGNEYRGFKTSFLQLMGPLGILFSTLQIAVLRNYLSPEEFEAWGWRVPFWISLVLLIIAVKARMALEETPVFLQLSKSSQKTERPLLSNFRDPQTRKRMFLLFFCISAGGAVLFFCVQVYTSIFLKTSVKLPPAVVDQLSIYSTLALFPLTLFAGWLSDKVGRKPIVISGLLLGAIFIQPAFQMLQTLGTQYLGAPNINNPLIFLELVLTGLSVSLALVVGPQTALLAELFAAKTRNSAATLPHNLAAGWIGGLLPLIVTWINQEWGSDFAGLWYPTIFLATGAIVAFMYLPETRNNSLLD
;
A
#
# COMPACT_ATOMS: atom_id res chain seq x y z
N MET A 1 21.36 -1.20 0.12
CA MET A 1 22.04 -0.14 0.86
C MET A 1 21.85 -0.32 2.37
N GLY A 2 20.65 -0.48 2.90
CA GLY A 2 20.37 -0.57 4.34
C GLY A 2 21.14 -1.67 5.11
N ASP A 3 21.39 -2.82 4.50
CA ASP A 3 22.19 -3.89 5.11
C ASP A 3 23.70 -3.59 5.13
N ARG A 4 24.18 -2.59 4.36
CA ARG A 4 25.60 -2.21 4.26
C ARG A 4 25.95 -0.97 5.08
N ILE A 5 25.19 0.10 4.94
CA ILE A 5 25.51 1.43 5.50
C ILE A 5 24.62 1.81 6.69
N GLY A 6 23.65 0.97 7.05
CA GLY A 6 22.67 1.23 8.10
C GLY A 6 21.30 1.65 7.57
N ARG A 7 20.30 1.58 8.46
CA ARG A 7 18.92 1.94 8.10
C ARG A 7 18.72 3.46 8.09
N LYS A 8 19.26 4.15 9.08
CA LYS A 8 19.11 5.62 9.25
C LYS A 8 19.62 6.44 8.04
N PRO A 9 20.85 6.22 7.50
CA PRO A 9 21.33 6.99 6.35
C PRO A 9 20.46 6.80 5.11
N VAL A 10 20.00 5.58 4.87
CA VAL A 10 19.11 5.28 3.73
C VAL A 10 17.79 6.03 3.86
N PHE A 11 17.17 6.03 5.05
CA PHE A 11 15.96 6.78 5.30
C PHE A 11 16.11 8.29 5.08
N MET A 12 17.22 8.86 5.46
CA MET A 12 17.49 10.28 5.25
C MET A 12 17.55 10.63 3.75
N ILE A 13 18.25 9.81 2.96
CA ILE A 13 18.39 10.02 1.52
C ILE A 13 17.05 9.83 0.82
N THR A 14 16.33 8.74 1.13
CA THR A 14 15.05 8.44 0.45
C THR A 14 13.98 9.47 0.74
N ILE A 15 13.83 9.92 2.00
CA ILE A 15 12.82 10.92 2.32
C ILE A 15 13.13 12.28 1.70
N ALA A 16 14.41 12.70 1.69
CA ALA A 16 14.82 13.94 1.06
C ALA A 16 14.53 13.91 -0.45
N LEU A 17 14.91 12.83 -1.13
CA LEU A 17 14.69 12.66 -2.57
C LEU A 17 13.19 12.61 -2.91
N MET A 18 12.40 11.83 -2.15
CA MET A 18 10.96 11.71 -2.34
C MET A 18 10.25 13.05 -2.11
N GLY A 19 10.57 13.73 -1.00
CA GLY A 19 9.96 15.00 -0.65
C GLY A 19 10.30 16.10 -1.64
N LEU A 20 11.56 16.22 -2.04
CA LEU A 20 11.97 17.19 -3.06
C LEU A 20 11.28 16.92 -4.40
N ALA A 21 11.27 15.67 -4.87
CA ALA A 21 10.57 15.32 -6.09
C ALA A 21 9.06 15.64 -6.02
N THR A 22 8.42 15.44 -4.84
CA THR A 22 7.01 15.80 -4.64
C THR A 22 6.77 17.29 -4.69
N VAL A 23 7.60 18.09 -4.02
CA VAL A 23 7.52 19.56 -4.05
C VAL A 23 7.71 20.08 -5.47
N CYS A 24 8.67 19.52 -6.22
CA CYS A 24 8.93 19.90 -7.60
C CYS A 24 7.75 19.67 -8.55
N VAL A 25 6.87 18.70 -8.28
CA VAL A 25 5.63 18.52 -9.07
C VAL A 25 4.77 19.77 -9.01
N GLY A 26 4.68 20.45 -7.85
CA GLY A 26 3.91 21.70 -7.70
C GLY A 26 4.44 22.89 -8.51
N PHE A 27 5.67 22.81 -8.99
CA PHE A 27 6.30 23.85 -9.83
C PHE A 27 6.34 23.48 -11.31
N LEU A 28 5.82 22.33 -11.71
CA LEU A 28 5.84 21.93 -13.11
C LEU A 28 5.02 22.88 -13.99
N PRO A 29 5.57 23.26 -15.16
CA PRO A 29 4.81 23.98 -16.17
C PRO A 29 3.71 23.11 -16.76
N THR A 30 2.64 23.74 -17.23
CA THR A 30 1.51 23.03 -17.87
C THR A 30 1.85 22.63 -19.31
N TYR A 31 1.06 21.72 -19.88
CA TYR A 31 1.21 21.32 -21.28
C TYR A 31 1.08 22.51 -22.25
N ALA A 32 0.20 23.45 -21.94
CA ALA A 32 0.04 24.67 -22.73
C ALA A 32 1.29 25.56 -22.79
N GLN A 33 2.16 25.48 -21.77
CA GLN A 33 3.39 26.29 -21.68
C GLN A 33 4.59 25.62 -22.36
N VAL A 34 4.76 24.31 -22.19
CA VAL A 34 5.98 23.59 -22.61
C VAL A 34 5.71 22.34 -23.47
N GLY A 35 4.47 22.09 -23.84
CA GLY A 35 4.09 20.95 -24.68
C GLY A 35 4.50 19.61 -24.11
N ILE A 36 5.13 18.75 -24.93
CA ILE A 36 5.52 17.39 -24.55
C ILE A 36 6.50 17.32 -23.38
N TRP A 37 7.19 18.39 -23.05
CA TRP A 37 8.10 18.43 -21.90
C TRP A 37 7.36 18.34 -20.56
N ALA A 38 6.11 18.81 -20.47
CA ALA A 38 5.33 18.69 -19.23
C ALA A 38 5.15 17.24 -18.76
N PRO A 39 4.63 16.31 -19.58
CA PRO A 39 4.52 14.89 -19.18
C PRO A 39 5.89 14.22 -18.98
N ILE A 40 6.92 14.57 -19.76
CA ILE A 40 8.27 14.01 -19.58
C ILE A 40 8.83 14.38 -18.19
N LEU A 41 8.73 15.65 -17.81
CA LEU A 41 9.17 16.12 -16.49
C LEU A 41 8.37 15.46 -15.37
N LEU A 42 7.05 15.35 -15.51
CA LEU A 42 6.19 14.68 -14.53
C LEU A 42 6.58 13.21 -14.35
N VAL A 43 6.75 12.47 -15.44
CA VAL A 43 7.16 11.06 -15.41
C VAL A 43 8.54 10.92 -14.76
N SER A 44 9.48 11.80 -15.08
CA SER A 44 10.83 11.82 -14.47
C SER A 44 10.78 11.99 -12.96
N LEU A 45 9.98 12.94 -12.46
CA LEU A 45 9.77 13.13 -11.02
C LEU A 45 9.05 11.94 -10.37
N ARG A 46 8.08 11.33 -11.05
CA ARG A 46 7.41 10.10 -10.58
C ARG A 46 8.38 8.91 -10.50
N LEU A 47 9.30 8.76 -11.43
CA LEU A 47 10.35 7.73 -11.35
C LEU A 47 11.27 7.96 -10.15
N LEU A 48 11.66 9.21 -9.87
CA LEU A 48 12.45 9.55 -8.68
C LEU A 48 11.69 9.26 -7.37
N GLN A 49 10.40 9.59 -7.31
CA GLN A 49 9.52 9.25 -6.18
C GLN A 49 9.45 7.73 -5.98
N GLY A 50 9.21 6.96 -7.06
CA GLY A 50 9.15 5.50 -7.02
C GLY A 50 10.45 4.85 -6.55
N LEU A 51 11.60 5.34 -7.04
CA LEU A 51 12.92 4.88 -6.60
C LEU A 51 13.14 5.11 -5.11
N SER A 52 12.69 6.25 -4.60
CA SER A 52 12.80 6.61 -3.18
C SER A 52 11.88 5.77 -2.31
N ALA A 53 10.60 5.65 -2.69
CA ALA A 53 9.61 4.83 -2.00
C ALA A 53 10.06 3.37 -1.87
N GLY A 54 10.74 2.85 -2.92
CA GLY A 54 11.27 1.49 -2.93
C GLY A 54 12.25 1.20 -1.79
N GLY A 55 13.04 2.17 -1.36
CA GLY A 55 13.95 2.01 -0.21
C GLY A 55 13.28 2.24 1.15
N GLU A 56 12.17 2.96 1.17
CA GLU A 56 11.56 3.43 2.41
C GLU A 56 10.60 2.41 3.05
N ILE A 57 9.65 1.89 2.29
CA ILE A 57 8.58 1.03 2.85
C ILE A 57 9.17 -0.23 3.48
N GLY A 58 9.98 -0.98 2.75
CA GLY A 58 10.60 -2.20 3.27
C GLY A 58 11.59 -1.93 4.41
N GLY A 59 12.37 -0.85 4.31
CA GLY A 59 13.28 -0.43 5.36
C GLY A 59 12.55 -0.02 6.64
N SER A 60 11.46 0.74 6.53
CA SER A 60 10.61 1.14 7.68
C SER A 60 9.94 -0.07 8.33
N ALA A 61 9.50 -1.05 7.53
CA ALA A 61 8.93 -2.28 8.04
C ALA A 61 9.95 -3.06 8.88
N VAL A 62 11.17 -3.21 8.39
CA VAL A 62 12.27 -3.88 9.11
C VAL A 62 12.63 -3.08 10.36
N TYR A 63 12.81 -1.75 10.25
CA TYR A 63 13.14 -0.89 11.37
C TYR A 63 12.11 -0.99 12.50
N LEU A 64 10.83 -0.84 12.18
CA LEU A 64 9.74 -0.90 13.16
C LEU A 64 9.65 -2.29 13.81
N THR A 65 9.81 -3.36 13.01
CA THR A 65 9.72 -4.72 13.52
C THR A 65 10.88 -5.04 14.46
N GLU A 66 12.10 -4.59 14.14
CA GLU A 66 13.29 -4.76 15.01
C GLU A 66 13.17 -4.01 16.35
N HIS A 67 12.36 -2.94 16.42
CA HIS A 67 12.09 -2.19 17.66
C HIS A 67 10.82 -2.66 18.39
N ALA A 68 9.90 -3.35 17.73
CA ALA A 68 8.61 -3.74 18.31
C ALA A 68 8.71 -4.76 19.46
N GLY A 69 9.84 -5.47 19.56
CA GLY A 69 10.00 -6.58 20.49
C GLY A 69 9.20 -7.82 20.10
N ASN A 70 9.08 -8.78 21.01
CA ASN A 70 8.40 -10.06 20.72
C ASN A 70 6.90 -10.03 21.03
N GLU A 71 6.48 -9.18 21.96
CA GLU A 71 5.07 -9.09 22.39
C GLU A 71 4.26 -8.17 21.47
N TYR A 72 3.13 -8.65 21.00
CA TYR A 72 2.20 -7.90 20.14
C TYR A 72 2.87 -7.25 18.92
N ARG A 73 3.82 -7.95 18.32
CA ARG A 73 4.59 -7.45 17.17
C ARG A 73 3.68 -7.13 16.00
N GLY A 74 2.72 -7.99 15.67
CA GLY A 74 1.75 -7.76 14.60
C GLY A 74 0.92 -6.51 14.85
N PHE A 75 0.40 -6.32 16.05
CA PHE A 75 -0.34 -5.11 16.42
C PHE A 75 0.52 -3.85 16.30
N LYS A 76 1.71 -3.84 16.92
CA LYS A 76 2.61 -2.68 16.88
C LYS A 76 3.05 -2.31 15.48
N THR A 77 3.31 -3.29 14.63
CA THR A 77 3.79 -3.05 13.25
C THR A 77 2.66 -2.76 12.27
N SER A 78 1.41 -3.12 12.59
CA SER A 78 0.25 -2.82 11.74
C SER A 78 -0.02 -1.32 11.59
N PHE A 79 0.43 -0.48 12.55
CA PHE A 79 0.36 0.98 12.42
C PHE A 79 1.07 1.50 11.15
N LEU A 80 2.13 0.83 10.68
CA LEU A 80 2.81 1.22 9.45
C LEU A 80 1.89 1.11 8.22
N GLN A 81 1.00 0.12 8.20
CA GLN A 81 0.07 -0.10 7.09
C GLN A 81 -1.01 0.97 6.99
N LEU A 82 -1.24 1.73 8.05
CA LEU A 82 -2.19 2.85 8.06
C LEU A 82 -1.65 4.10 7.35
N MET A 83 -0.34 4.19 7.14
CA MET A 83 0.29 5.38 6.55
C MET A 83 -0.17 5.63 5.11
N GLY A 84 -0.36 4.59 4.32
CA GLY A 84 -0.89 4.70 2.95
C GLY A 84 -2.32 5.25 2.92
N PRO A 85 -3.29 4.60 3.59
CA PRO A 85 -4.66 5.11 3.73
C PRO A 85 -4.74 6.52 4.33
N LEU A 86 -3.94 6.83 5.35
CA LEU A 86 -3.84 8.20 5.90
C LEU A 86 -3.40 9.21 4.86
N GLY A 87 -2.40 8.86 4.04
CA GLY A 87 -1.94 9.73 2.96
C GLY A 87 -3.05 10.02 1.95
N ILE A 88 -3.82 9.00 1.55
CA ILE A 88 -4.99 9.16 0.66
C ILE A 88 -6.04 10.07 1.32
N LEU A 89 -6.38 9.82 2.58
CA LEU A 89 -7.36 10.61 3.33
C LEU A 89 -6.96 12.09 3.39
N PHE A 90 -5.73 12.40 3.79
CA PHE A 90 -5.23 13.77 3.84
C PHE A 90 -5.18 14.44 2.46
N SER A 91 -4.79 13.71 1.43
CA SER A 91 -4.78 14.23 0.05
C SER A 91 -6.20 14.55 -0.43
N THR A 92 -7.15 13.64 -0.23
CA THR A 92 -8.55 13.84 -0.60
C THR A 92 -9.17 15.01 0.18
N LEU A 93 -8.89 15.13 1.47
CA LEU A 93 -9.38 16.24 2.29
C LEU A 93 -8.84 17.59 1.81
N GLN A 94 -7.55 17.69 1.50
CA GLN A 94 -6.95 18.92 0.95
C GLN A 94 -7.63 19.32 -0.36
N ILE A 95 -7.84 18.37 -1.27
CA ILE A 95 -8.51 18.63 -2.56
C ILE A 95 -9.96 19.06 -2.34
N ALA A 96 -10.69 18.42 -1.44
CA ALA A 96 -12.08 18.77 -1.12
C ALA A 96 -12.18 20.19 -0.55
N VAL A 97 -11.28 20.54 0.38
CA VAL A 97 -11.22 21.91 0.93
C VAL A 97 -10.93 22.94 -0.16
N LEU A 98 -9.91 22.70 -0.99
CA LEU A 98 -9.56 23.63 -2.07
C LEU A 98 -10.70 23.82 -3.07
N ARG A 99 -11.40 22.76 -3.47
CA ARG A 99 -12.56 22.84 -4.37
C ARG A 99 -13.76 23.54 -3.77
N ASN A 100 -13.85 23.62 -2.44
CA ASN A 100 -14.91 24.37 -1.75
C ASN A 100 -14.64 25.88 -1.69
N TYR A 101 -13.36 26.29 -1.75
CA TYR A 101 -12.95 27.70 -1.66
C TYR A 101 -12.55 28.30 -2.99
N LEU A 102 -12.18 27.52 -3.99
CA LEU A 102 -11.72 27.96 -5.29
C LEU A 102 -12.78 27.67 -6.37
N SER A 103 -12.90 28.55 -7.35
CA SER A 103 -13.68 28.23 -8.55
C SER A 103 -13.02 27.08 -9.33
N PRO A 104 -13.76 26.36 -10.21
CA PRO A 104 -13.18 25.35 -11.06
C PRO A 104 -11.98 25.84 -11.88
N GLU A 105 -12.09 27.05 -12.41
CA GLU A 105 -11.04 27.71 -13.22
C GLU A 105 -9.79 28.01 -12.39
N GLU A 106 -9.94 28.50 -11.17
CA GLU A 106 -8.81 28.77 -10.26
C GLU A 106 -8.16 27.46 -9.81
N PHE A 107 -8.96 26.43 -9.53
CA PHE A 107 -8.43 25.12 -9.16
C PHE A 107 -7.60 24.51 -10.29
N GLU A 108 -8.06 24.58 -11.55
CA GLU A 108 -7.33 24.09 -12.71
C GLU A 108 -6.08 24.93 -13.03
N ALA A 109 -6.13 26.24 -12.84
CA ALA A 109 -5.01 27.13 -13.11
C ALA A 109 -3.84 26.92 -12.14
N TRP A 110 -4.13 26.89 -10.82
CA TRP A 110 -3.09 26.84 -9.79
C TRP A 110 -3.45 26.02 -8.54
N GLY A 111 -4.74 25.87 -8.21
CA GLY A 111 -5.18 25.27 -6.95
C GLY A 111 -4.67 23.83 -6.74
N TRP A 112 -4.54 23.04 -7.81
CA TRP A 112 -4.01 21.69 -7.76
C TRP A 112 -2.54 21.61 -7.32
N ARG A 113 -1.79 22.72 -7.36
CA ARG A 113 -0.38 22.79 -6.93
C ARG A 113 -0.22 22.88 -5.41
N VAL A 114 -1.22 23.42 -4.72
CA VAL A 114 -1.17 23.68 -3.28
C VAL A 114 -0.83 22.44 -2.44
N PRO A 115 -1.43 21.26 -2.65
CA PRO A 115 -1.06 20.05 -1.91
C PRO A 115 0.42 19.69 -2.06
N PHE A 116 1.01 19.94 -3.23
CA PHE A 116 2.45 19.69 -3.45
C PHE A 116 3.32 20.69 -2.71
N TRP A 117 2.91 21.94 -2.58
CA TRP A 117 3.65 22.95 -1.80
C TRP A 117 3.55 22.68 -0.29
N ILE A 118 2.38 22.24 0.19
CA ILE A 118 2.20 21.82 1.59
C ILE A 118 3.15 20.65 1.93
N SER A 119 3.46 19.78 0.97
CA SER A 119 4.40 18.68 1.17
C SER A 119 5.81 19.13 1.58
N LEU A 120 6.21 20.38 1.29
CA LEU A 120 7.48 20.95 1.77
C LEU A 120 7.51 21.05 3.30
N VAL A 121 6.41 21.48 3.92
CA VAL A 121 6.30 21.53 5.38
C VAL A 121 6.39 20.13 5.98
N LEU A 122 5.67 19.16 5.37
CA LEU A 122 5.72 17.77 5.78
C LEU A 122 7.14 17.18 5.62
N LEU A 123 7.85 17.52 4.55
CA LEU A 123 9.23 17.11 4.34
C LEU A 123 10.15 17.62 5.46
N ILE A 124 10.06 18.90 5.82
CA ILE A 124 10.86 19.49 6.89
C ILE A 124 10.61 18.78 8.22
N ILE A 125 9.34 18.54 8.56
CA ILE A 125 8.94 17.82 9.78
C ILE A 125 9.50 16.40 9.74
N ALA A 126 9.33 15.68 8.64
CA ALA A 126 9.76 14.30 8.48
C ALA A 126 11.30 14.16 8.54
N VAL A 127 12.05 15.09 7.93
CA VAL A 127 13.52 15.10 8.02
C VAL A 127 13.96 15.33 9.47
N LYS A 128 13.37 16.32 10.17
CA LYS A 128 13.69 16.57 11.59
C LYS A 128 13.37 15.35 12.47
N ALA A 129 12.21 14.73 12.28
CA ALA A 129 11.85 13.53 13.04
C ALA A 129 12.84 12.38 12.79
N ARG A 130 13.28 12.18 11.53
CA ARG A 130 14.24 11.11 11.21
C ARG A 130 15.66 11.39 11.68
N MET A 131 16.07 12.63 11.81
CA MET A 131 17.36 13.00 12.44
C MET A 131 17.43 12.52 13.89
N ALA A 132 16.31 12.51 14.61
CA ALA A 132 16.20 12.04 15.98
C ALA A 132 16.18 10.50 16.13
N LEU A 133 15.99 9.74 15.04
CA LEU A 133 16.01 8.28 15.11
C LEU A 133 17.41 7.75 15.37
N GLU A 134 17.49 6.69 16.17
CA GLU A 134 18.71 5.91 16.38
C GLU A 134 18.78 4.72 15.41
N GLU A 135 19.99 4.15 15.25
CA GLU A 135 20.13 2.93 14.44
C GLU A 135 19.58 1.71 15.20
N THR A 136 19.11 0.70 14.46
CA THR A 136 18.47 -0.46 15.09
C THR A 136 19.43 -1.28 15.96
N PRO A 137 18.96 -1.79 17.14
CA PRO A 137 19.78 -2.63 18.01
C PRO A 137 20.35 -3.85 17.28
N VAL A 138 19.56 -4.48 16.41
CA VAL A 138 19.99 -5.64 15.60
C VAL A 138 21.12 -5.27 14.66
N PHE A 139 21.07 -4.13 13.97
CA PHE A 139 22.14 -3.68 13.10
C PHE A 139 23.42 -3.32 13.87
N LEU A 140 23.29 -2.71 15.05
CA LEU A 140 24.43 -2.39 15.91
C LEU A 140 25.14 -3.66 16.37
N GLN A 141 24.42 -4.72 16.74
CA GLN A 141 24.99 -6.01 17.12
C GLN A 141 25.71 -6.67 15.93
N LEU A 142 25.08 -6.72 14.74
CA LEU A 142 25.69 -7.25 13.53
C LEU A 142 26.95 -6.48 13.13
N SER A 143 26.95 -5.17 13.34
CA SER A 143 28.09 -4.30 13.04
C SER A 143 29.30 -4.60 13.92
N LYS A 144 29.06 -4.91 15.20
CA LYS A 144 30.12 -5.27 16.17
C LYS A 144 30.69 -6.67 15.93
N SER A 145 29.87 -7.61 15.46
CA SER A 145 30.29 -9.00 15.22
C SER A 145 30.98 -9.23 13.87
N SER A 146 31.28 -8.17 13.10
CA SER A 146 31.87 -8.26 11.75
C SER A 146 31.13 -9.18 10.77
N GLN A 147 29.86 -9.48 11.04
CA GLN A 147 29.04 -10.40 10.24
C GLN A 147 28.28 -9.69 9.08
N LYS A 148 28.71 -8.50 8.69
CA LYS A 148 28.09 -7.78 7.56
C LYS A 148 28.33 -8.51 6.25
N THR A 149 27.28 -8.65 5.45
CA THR A 149 27.39 -9.27 4.14
C THR A 149 27.79 -8.22 3.10
N GLU A 150 28.88 -8.43 2.37
CA GLU A 150 29.36 -7.49 1.34
C GLU A 150 28.37 -7.34 0.16
N ARG A 151 27.73 -8.44 -0.24
CA ARG A 151 26.79 -8.51 -1.37
C ARG A 151 25.46 -9.13 -0.96
N PRO A 152 24.63 -8.44 -0.15
CA PRO A 152 23.42 -9.04 0.46
C PRO A 152 22.40 -9.52 -0.59
N LEU A 153 22.21 -8.81 -1.70
CA LEU A 153 21.29 -9.25 -2.76
C LEU A 153 21.75 -10.55 -3.39
N LEU A 154 23.03 -10.64 -3.76
CA LEU A 154 23.58 -11.83 -4.41
C LEU A 154 23.53 -13.06 -3.48
N SER A 155 23.81 -12.87 -2.18
CA SER A 155 23.71 -13.95 -1.20
C SER A 155 22.27 -14.46 -1.05
N ASN A 156 21.27 -13.57 -1.05
CA ASN A 156 19.86 -13.93 -0.99
C ASN A 156 19.40 -14.79 -2.18
N PHE A 157 19.87 -14.47 -3.39
CA PHE A 157 19.53 -15.26 -4.59
C PHE A 157 20.28 -16.59 -4.67
N ARG A 158 21.47 -16.70 -4.05
CA ARG A 158 22.25 -17.94 -4.02
C ARG A 158 21.70 -18.96 -3.04
N ASP A 159 21.13 -18.53 -1.91
CA ASP A 159 20.52 -19.41 -0.93
C ASP A 159 19.12 -19.85 -1.37
N PRO A 160 18.90 -21.20 -1.62
CA PRO A 160 17.62 -21.69 -2.09
C PRO A 160 16.47 -21.45 -1.11
N GLN A 161 16.74 -21.49 0.20
CA GLN A 161 15.72 -21.28 1.23
C GLN A 161 15.26 -19.82 1.27
N THR A 162 16.21 -18.88 1.25
CA THR A 162 15.91 -17.43 1.18
C THR A 162 15.16 -17.09 -0.11
N ARG A 163 15.58 -17.63 -1.24
CA ARG A 163 14.89 -17.45 -2.53
C ARG A 163 13.44 -17.93 -2.50
N LYS A 164 13.18 -19.12 -1.91
CA LYS A 164 11.82 -19.64 -1.71
C LYS A 164 10.99 -18.69 -0.84
N ARG A 165 11.54 -18.20 0.27
CA ARG A 165 10.88 -17.24 1.15
C ARG A 165 10.61 -15.89 0.47
N MET A 166 11.54 -15.39 -0.36
CA MET A 166 11.35 -14.19 -1.18
C MET A 166 10.21 -14.36 -2.18
N PHE A 167 10.09 -15.54 -2.82
CA PHE A 167 8.97 -15.85 -3.72
C PHE A 167 7.65 -15.91 -2.97
N LEU A 168 7.59 -16.55 -1.79
CA LEU A 168 6.38 -16.60 -0.97
C LEU A 168 5.97 -15.20 -0.48
N LEU A 169 6.93 -14.39 -0.06
CA LEU A 169 6.67 -13.00 0.31
C LEU A 169 6.11 -12.21 -0.88
N PHE A 170 6.77 -12.32 -2.04
CA PHE A 170 6.32 -11.64 -3.27
C PHE A 170 4.89 -12.02 -3.62
N PHE A 171 4.63 -13.31 -3.80
CA PHE A 171 3.40 -13.80 -4.41
C PHE A 171 2.22 -13.81 -3.44
N CYS A 172 2.40 -14.32 -2.21
CA CYS A 172 1.26 -14.51 -1.31
C CYS A 172 0.97 -13.28 -0.45
N ILE A 173 2.02 -12.63 0.07
CA ILE A 173 1.87 -11.59 1.09
C ILE A 173 1.84 -10.21 0.45
N SER A 174 2.91 -9.86 -0.26
CA SER A 174 3.06 -8.51 -0.80
C SER A 174 2.16 -8.26 -2.00
N ALA A 175 2.09 -9.19 -2.95
CA ALA A 175 1.21 -9.04 -4.10
C ALA A 175 -0.26 -9.22 -3.71
N GLY A 176 -0.59 -10.16 -2.80
CA GLY A 176 -1.95 -10.31 -2.26
C GLY A 176 -2.44 -9.03 -1.57
N GLY A 177 -1.61 -8.45 -0.70
CA GLY A 177 -1.90 -7.18 -0.04
C GLY A 177 -2.02 -6.02 -1.02
N ALA A 178 -1.13 -5.93 -2.02
CA ALA A 178 -1.18 -4.89 -3.04
C ALA A 178 -2.40 -5.02 -3.96
N VAL A 179 -2.73 -6.23 -4.41
CA VAL A 179 -3.95 -6.50 -5.21
C VAL A 179 -5.20 -6.06 -4.44
N LEU A 180 -5.32 -6.44 -3.17
CA LEU A 180 -6.45 -6.01 -2.34
C LEU A 180 -6.46 -4.49 -2.14
N PHE A 181 -5.33 -3.88 -1.82
CA PHE A 181 -5.24 -2.44 -1.62
C PHE A 181 -5.66 -1.67 -2.88
N PHE A 182 -5.09 -1.97 -4.02
CA PHE A 182 -5.43 -1.28 -5.27
C PHE A 182 -6.85 -1.60 -5.77
N CYS A 183 -7.35 -2.82 -5.54
CA CYS A 183 -8.73 -3.17 -5.87
C CYS A 183 -9.73 -2.44 -4.98
N VAL A 184 -9.55 -2.51 -3.65
CA VAL A 184 -10.52 -1.99 -2.66
C VAL A 184 -10.44 -0.46 -2.52
N GLN A 185 -9.24 0.12 -2.45
CA GLN A 185 -9.08 1.55 -2.18
C GLN A 185 -9.03 2.41 -3.46
N VAL A 186 -8.49 1.88 -4.56
CA VAL A 186 -8.28 2.67 -5.78
C VAL A 186 -9.30 2.32 -6.86
N TYR A 187 -9.35 1.04 -7.26
CA TYR A 187 -10.21 0.64 -8.38
C TYR A 187 -11.70 0.80 -8.07
N THR A 188 -12.13 0.56 -6.82
CA THR A 188 -13.52 0.80 -6.42
C THR A 188 -13.98 2.23 -6.68
N SER A 189 -13.16 3.23 -6.36
CA SER A 189 -13.48 4.63 -6.66
C SER A 189 -13.58 4.89 -8.17
N ILE A 190 -12.72 4.27 -8.97
CA ILE A 190 -12.78 4.36 -10.43
C ILE A 190 -14.08 3.72 -10.92
N PHE A 191 -14.39 2.51 -10.49
CA PHE A 191 -15.59 1.77 -10.87
C PHE A 191 -16.87 2.53 -10.55
N LEU A 192 -16.99 3.07 -9.34
CA LEU A 192 -18.16 3.85 -8.92
C LEU A 192 -18.33 5.14 -9.74
N LYS A 193 -17.24 5.79 -10.14
CA LYS A 193 -17.27 7.02 -10.97
C LYS A 193 -17.50 6.73 -12.46
N THR A 194 -16.94 5.67 -13.01
CA THR A 194 -16.93 5.41 -14.46
C THR A 194 -18.02 4.44 -14.91
N SER A 195 -18.18 3.31 -14.24
CA SER A 195 -19.18 2.27 -14.59
C SER A 195 -20.53 2.57 -13.97
N VAL A 196 -20.58 2.84 -12.67
CA VAL A 196 -21.85 3.16 -11.96
C VAL A 196 -22.29 4.60 -12.19
N LYS A 197 -21.35 5.52 -12.48
CA LYS A 197 -21.59 6.96 -12.74
C LYS A 197 -22.16 7.72 -11.54
N LEU A 198 -21.76 7.33 -10.32
CA LEU A 198 -22.09 8.09 -9.13
C LEU A 198 -21.43 9.48 -9.13
N PRO A 199 -22.08 10.50 -8.54
CA PRO A 199 -21.49 11.82 -8.37
C PRO A 199 -20.13 11.73 -7.64
N PRO A 200 -19.09 12.43 -8.10
CA PRO A 200 -17.75 12.36 -7.49
C PRO A 200 -17.75 12.65 -5.98
N ALA A 201 -18.57 13.60 -5.52
CA ALA A 201 -18.69 13.94 -4.10
C ALA A 201 -19.20 12.75 -3.25
N VAL A 202 -20.16 11.97 -3.77
CA VAL A 202 -20.67 10.77 -3.10
C VAL A 202 -19.60 9.69 -3.03
N VAL A 203 -18.86 9.47 -4.12
CA VAL A 203 -17.77 8.48 -4.15
C VAL A 203 -16.64 8.88 -3.21
N ASP A 204 -16.29 10.16 -3.16
CA ASP A 204 -15.26 10.67 -2.25
C ASP A 204 -15.69 10.49 -0.79
N GLN A 205 -16.95 10.72 -0.45
CA GLN A 205 -17.54 10.47 0.89
C GLN A 205 -17.48 8.98 1.27
N LEU A 206 -17.92 8.09 0.38
CA LEU A 206 -17.83 6.63 0.59
C LEU A 206 -16.38 6.18 0.78
N SER A 207 -15.45 6.71 -0.02
CA SER A 207 -14.02 6.40 0.08
C SER A 207 -13.42 6.86 1.42
N ILE A 208 -13.87 8.00 1.95
CA ILE A 208 -13.44 8.50 3.27
C ILE A 208 -13.91 7.54 4.38
N TYR A 209 -15.18 7.17 4.38
CA TYR A 209 -15.72 6.30 5.44
C TYR A 209 -15.14 4.90 5.40
N SER A 210 -15.03 4.28 4.22
CA SER A 210 -14.42 2.95 4.07
C SER A 210 -12.94 2.96 4.46
N THR A 211 -12.22 4.05 4.17
CA THR A 211 -10.84 4.23 4.61
C THR A 211 -10.75 4.38 6.13
N LEU A 212 -11.64 5.16 6.76
CA LEU A 212 -11.70 5.28 8.22
C LEU A 212 -12.03 3.94 8.89
N ALA A 213 -12.93 3.14 8.31
CA ALA A 213 -13.25 1.80 8.83
C ALA A 213 -12.04 0.84 8.72
N LEU A 214 -11.18 1.02 7.73
CA LEU A 214 -9.98 0.20 7.55
C LEU A 214 -9.00 0.33 8.73
N PHE A 215 -8.92 1.48 9.41
CA PHE A 215 -7.98 1.69 10.51
C PHE A 215 -8.17 0.68 11.66
N PRO A 216 -9.33 0.65 12.35
CA PRO A 216 -9.53 -0.30 13.44
C PRO A 216 -9.46 -1.75 12.95
N LEU A 217 -9.92 -2.05 11.73
CA LEU A 217 -9.84 -3.40 11.15
C LEU A 217 -8.39 -3.86 10.97
N THR A 218 -7.50 -2.99 10.48
CA THR A 218 -6.08 -3.33 10.29
C THR A 218 -5.36 -3.57 11.62
N LEU A 219 -5.61 -2.71 12.63
CA LEU A 219 -5.05 -2.88 13.96
C LEU A 219 -5.57 -4.16 14.62
N PHE A 220 -6.87 -4.44 14.49
CA PHE A 220 -7.48 -5.66 14.98
C PHE A 220 -6.89 -6.91 14.30
N ALA A 221 -6.71 -6.88 12.99
CA ALA A 221 -6.10 -7.99 12.25
C ALA A 221 -4.63 -8.22 12.67
N GLY A 222 -3.86 -7.14 12.89
CA GLY A 222 -2.51 -7.21 13.45
C GLY A 222 -2.49 -7.87 14.82
N TRP A 223 -3.36 -7.43 15.74
CA TRP A 223 -3.51 -8.02 17.06
C TRP A 223 -3.99 -9.49 17.00
N LEU A 224 -4.98 -9.78 16.17
CA LEU A 224 -5.50 -11.14 16.01
C LEU A 224 -4.41 -12.09 15.51
N SER A 225 -3.54 -11.61 14.61
CA SER A 225 -2.41 -12.38 14.11
C SER A 225 -1.36 -12.69 15.19
N ASP A 226 -1.25 -11.86 16.23
CA ASP A 226 -0.42 -12.14 17.41
C ASP A 226 -1.01 -13.27 18.28
N LYS A 227 -2.32 -13.48 18.21
CA LYS A 227 -3.03 -14.52 18.98
C LYS A 227 -3.14 -15.84 18.24
N VAL A 228 -3.58 -15.79 16.99
CA VAL A 228 -3.94 -16.97 16.18
C VAL A 228 -2.76 -17.47 15.34
N GLY A 229 -1.85 -16.57 14.96
CA GLY A 229 -0.74 -16.80 14.03
C GLY A 229 -0.85 -15.94 12.78
N ARG A 230 0.27 -15.77 12.07
CA ARG A 230 0.33 -14.93 10.86
C ARG A 230 -0.33 -15.62 9.67
N LYS A 231 0.04 -16.88 9.47
CA LYS A 231 -0.39 -17.69 8.33
C LYS A 231 -1.92 -17.79 8.20
N PRO A 232 -2.69 -18.20 9.23
CA PRO A 232 -4.14 -18.35 9.09
C PRO A 232 -4.85 -17.03 8.79
N ILE A 233 -4.37 -15.92 9.36
CA ILE A 233 -4.96 -14.59 9.15
C ILE A 233 -4.76 -14.10 7.71
N VAL A 234 -3.54 -14.23 7.16
CA VAL A 234 -3.27 -13.88 5.76
C VAL A 234 -4.10 -14.74 4.81
N ILE A 235 -4.14 -16.06 5.03
CA ILE A 235 -4.92 -16.96 4.18
C ILE A 235 -6.42 -16.60 4.20
N SER A 236 -6.98 -16.33 5.38
CA SER A 236 -8.38 -15.92 5.49
C SER A 236 -8.68 -14.63 4.71
N GLY A 237 -7.78 -13.63 4.78
CA GLY A 237 -7.91 -12.39 4.02
C GLY A 237 -7.86 -12.60 2.50
N LEU A 238 -6.91 -13.42 2.01
CA LEU A 238 -6.80 -13.78 0.59
C LEU A 238 -8.04 -14.52 0.09
N LEU A 239 -8.55 -15.50 0.86
CA LEU A 239 -9.75 -16.26 0.52
C LEU A 239 -11.01 -15.39 0.51
N LEU A 240 -11.19 -14.54 1.53
CA LEU A 240 -12.31 -13.61 1.56
C LEU A 240 -12.27 -12.67 0.35
N GLY A 241 -11.11 -12.11 0.02
CA GLY A 241 -10.96 -11.30 -1.18
C GLY A 241 -11.31 -12.07 -2.45
N ALA A 242 -10.78 -13.29 -2.63
CA ALA A 242 -11.06 -14.12 -3.80
C ALA A 242 -12.55 -14.45 -3.96
N ILE A 243 -13.26 -14.71 -2.85
CA ILE A 243 -14.68 -15.09 -2.88
C ILE A 243 -15.58 -13.86 -3.06
N PHE A 244 -15.28 -12.75 -2.39
CA PHE A 244 -16.21 -11.65 -2.26
C PHE A 244 -16.00 -10.51 -3.25
N ILE A 245 -14.86 -10.38 -3.96
CA ILE A 245 -14.65 -9.30 -4.94
C ILE A 245 -15.74 -9.28 -6.00
N GLN A 246 -16.01 -10.40 -6.66
CA GLN A 246 -17.02 -10.46 -7.74
C GLN A 246 -18.43 -10.08 -7.24
N PRO A 247 -19.01 -10.74 -6.21
CA PRO A 247 -20.35 -10.38 -5.74
C PRO A 247 -20.41 -8.98 -5.14
N ALA A 248 -19.34 -8.50 -4.50
CA ALA A 248 -19.33 -7.16 -3.94
C ALA A 248 -19.44 -6.08 -5.03
N PHE A 249 -18.69 -6.19 -6.13
CA PHE A 249 -18.78 -5.22 -7.23
C PHE A 249 -20.13 -5.29 -7.95
N GLN A 250 -20.77 -6.46 -8.07
CA GLN A 250 -22.14 -6.58 -8.58
C GLN A 250 -23.13 -5.88 -7.65
N MET A 251 -22.97 -6.05 -6.32
CA MET A 251 -23.79 -5.33 -5.34
C MET A 251 -23.55 -3.81 -5.41
N LEU A 252 -22.31 -3.36 -5.56
CA LEU A 252 -21.98 -1.94 -5.71
C LEU A 252 -22.66 -1.33 -6.95
N GLN A 253 -22.71 -2.04 -8.07
CA GLN A 253 -23.42 -1.59 -9.28
C GLN A 253 -24.92 -1.52 -9.03
N THR A 254 -25.52 -2.57 -8.47
CA THR A 254 -26.97 -2.61 -8.20
C THR A 254 -27.39 -1.51 -7.22
N LEU A 255 -26.70 -1.37 -6.10
CA LEU A 255 -27.00 -0.35 -5.10
C LEU A 255 -26.75 1.07 -5.61
N GLY A 256 -25.69 1.25 -6.40
CA GLY A 256 -25.39 2.56 -7.01
C GLY A 256 -26.43 2.98 -8.02
N THR A 257 -26.93 2.07 -8.85
CA THR A 257 -28.03 2.36 -9.79
C THR A 257 -29.33 2.65 -9.06
N GLN A 258 -29.62 1.96 -7.95
CA GLN A 258 -30.78 2.28 -7.10
C GLN A 258 -30.66 3.69 -6.49
N TYR A 259 -29.48 4.08 -6.03
CA TYR A 259 -29.24 5.43 -5.52
C TYR A 259 -29.49 6.51 -6.60
N LEU A 260 -29.05 6.28 -7.83
CA LEU A 260 -29.27 7.21 -8.95
C LEU A 260 -30.75 7.34 -9.31
N GLY A 261 -31.53 6.28 -9.17
CA GLY A 261 -32.98 6.30 -9.39
C GLY A 261 -33.79 6.98 -8.27
N ALA A 262 -33.27 7.03 -7.05
CA ALA A 262 -33.93 7.61 -5.88
C ALA A 262 -32.92 8.23 -4.90
N PRO A 263 -32.28 9.36 -5.22
CA PRO A 263 -31.16 9.90 -4.46
C PRO A 263 -31.52 10.40 -3.05
N ASN A 264 -32.80 10.59 -2.75
CA ASN A 264 -33.29 11.04 -1.45
C ASN A 264 -33.45 9.91 -0.42
N ILE A 265 -33.18 8.67 -0.80
CA ILE A 265 -33.27 7.50 0.10
C ILE A 265 -31.85 7.18 0.60
N ASN A 266 -31.60 7.29 1.90
CA ASN A 266 -30.29 7.01 2.50
C ASN A 266 -29.93 5.50 2.52
N ASN A 267 -30.90 4.60 2.42
CA ASN A 267 -30.66 3.16 2.52
C ASN A 267 -29.61 2.63 1.53
N PRO A 268 -29.62 2.97 0.20
CA PRO A 268 -28.60 2.47 -0.71
C PRO A 268 -27.19 2.92 -0.34
N LEU A 269 -26.99 4.15 0.18
CA LEU A 269 -25.66 4.64 0.59
C LEU A 269 -25.11 3.87 1.78
N ILE A 270 -25.93 3.55 2.76
CA ILE A 270 -25.55 2.74 3.93
C ILE A 270 -25.13 1.34 3.46
N PHE A 271 -25.87 0.73 2.56
CA PHE A 271 -25.50 -0.60 2.04
C PHE A 271 -24.26 -0.56 1.16
N LEU A 272 -24.05 0.49 0.35
CA LEU A 272 -22.79 0.70 -0.37
C LEU A 272 -21.61 0.74 0.60
N GLU A 273 -21.74 1.50 1.70
CA GLU A 273 -20.68 1.60 2.72
C GLU A 273 -20.44 0.26 3.44
N LEU A 274 -21.47 -0.51 3.71
CA LEU A 274 -21.33 -1.86 4.31
C LEU A 274 -20.57 -2.81 3.37
N VAL A 275 -20.84 -2.77 2.06
CA VAL A 275 -20.11 -3.57 1.07
C VAL A 275 -18.64 -3.15 1.02
N LEU A 276 -18.36 -1.85 1.00
CA LEU A 276 -16.99 -1.32 0.99
C LEU A 276 -16.22 -1.68 2.27
N THR A 277 -16.88 -1.58 3.42
CA THR A 277 -16.30 -1.99 4.70
C THR A 277 -16.05 -3.50 4.73
N GLY A 278 -16.96 -4.32 4.18
CA GLY A 278 -16.79 -5.75 4.03
C GLY A 278 -15.55 -6.12 3.18
N LEU A 279 -15.34 -5.44 2.05
CA LEU A 279 -14.12 -5.58 1.26
C LEU A 279 -12.87 -5.14 2.03
N SER A 280 -12.97 -4.09 2.84
CA SER A 280 -11.88 -3.59 3.68
C SER A 280 -11.47 -4.61 4.76
N VAL A 281 -12.36 -5.50 5.21
CA VAL A 281 -12.00 -6.60 6.12
C VAL A 281 -11.00 -7.54 5.47
N SER A 282 -11.22 -7.94 4.21
CA SER A 282 -10.29 -8.83 3.49
C SER A 282 -8.91 -8.19 3.34
N LEU A 283 -8.86 -6.89 3.02
CA LEU A 283 -7.62 -6.11 2.95
C LEU A 283 -6.92 -6.06 4.32
N ALA A 284 -7.65 -5.72 5.37
CA ALA A 284 -7.11 -5.59 6.72
C ALA A 284 -6.46 -6.89 7.22
N LEU A 285 -7.08 -8.05 6.95
CA LEU A 285 -6.55 -9.36 7.34
C LEU A 285 -5.22 -9.70 6.66
N VAL A 286 -4.98 -9.21 5.44
CA VAL A 286 -3.70 -9.43 4.76
C VAL A 286 -2.66 -8.41 5.20
N VAL A 287 -3.00 -7.11 5.20
CA VAL A 287 -2.02 -6.05 5.46
C VAL A 287 -1.69 -5.89 6.95
N GLY A 288 -2.62 -6.25 7.87
CA GLY A 288 -2.39 -6.15 9.31
C GLY A 288 -1.12 -6.89 9.78
N PRO A 289 -0.97 -8.18 9.50
CA PRO A 289 0.23 -8.94 9.84
C PRO A 289 1.41 -8.72 8.86
N GLN A 290 1.20 -8.09 7.71
CA GLN A 290 2.17 -8.02 6.61
C GLN A 290 3.51 -7.42 7.04
N THR A 291 3.51 -6.35 7.81
CA THR A 291 4.74 -5.67 8.26
C THR A 291 5.61 -6.59 9.13
N ALA A 292 5.01 -7.32 10.06
CA ALA A 292 5.72 -8.31 10.86
C ALA A 292 6.31 -9.43 9.99
N LEU A 293 5.52 -9.97 9.07
CA LEU A 293 5.94 -11.03 8.14
C LEU A 293 7.12 -10.63 7.26
N LEU A 294 7.17 -9.37 6.81
CA LEU A 294 8.29 -8.84 6.03
C LEU A 294 9.64 -9.03 6.72
N ALA A 295 9.68 -8.95 8.05
CA ALA A 295 10.91 -9.11 8.82
C ALA A 295 11.09 -10.55 9.38
N GLU A 296 10.02 -11.21 9.81
CA GLU A 296 10.06 -12.53 10.45
C GLU A 296 10.46 -13.67 9.51
N LEU A 297 10.34 -13.48 8.19
CA LEU A 297 10.67 -14.51 7.19
C LEU A 297 12.18 -14.61 6.91
N PHE A 298 12.99 -13.60 7.27
CA PHE A 298 14.38 -13.50 6.84
C PHE A 298 15.35 -13.33 7.99
N ALA A 299 16.56 -13.90 7.81
CA ALA A 299 17.68 -13.73 8.73
C ALA A 299 18.15 -12.26 8.82
N ALA A 300 18.57 -11.83 10.00
CA ALA A 300 18.94 -10.44 10.30
C ALA A 300 19.98 -9.83 9.35
N LYS A 301 20.94 -10.64 8.87
CA LYS A 301 22.07 -10.22 8.00
C LYS A 301 21.64 -9.65 6.64
N THR A 302 20.56 -10.16 6.07
CA THR A 302 20.12 -9.84 4.70
C THR A 302 18.65 -9.45 4.65
N ARG A 303 18.00 -9.34 5.81
CA ARG A 303 16.55 -9.10 5.98
C ARG A 303 16.05 -7.92 5.17
N ASN A 304 16.73 -6.79 5.23
CA ASN A 304 16.27 -5.58 4.56
C ASN A 304 16.21 -5.77 3.04
N SER A 305 17.24 -6.33 2.42
CA SER A 305 17.24 -6.55 0.97
C SER A 305 16.33 -7.71 0.54
N ALA A 306 16.22 -8.78 1.36
CA ALA A 306 15.36 -9.92 1.08
C ALA A 306 13.87 -9.59 1.19
N ALA A 307 13.48 -8.69 2.09
CA ALA A 307 12.11 -8.25 2.27
C ALA A 307 11.71 -7.14 1.29
N THR A 308 12.56 -6.13 1.13
CA THR A 308 12.23 -4.90 0.39
C THR A 308 12.07 -5.15 -1.11
N LEU A 309 12.96 -5.93 -1.74
CA LEU A 309 12.92 -6.15 -3.17
C LEU A 309 11.64 -6.84 -3.65
N PRO A 310 11.25 -8.02 -3.12
CA PRO A 310 10.01 -8.67 -3.55
C PRO A 310 8.76 -7.84 -3.21
N HIS A 311 8.76 -7.14 -2.06
CA HIS A 311 7.64 -6.29 -1.67
C HIS A 311 7.40 -5.16 -2.69
N ASN A 312 8.44 -4.42 -3.07
CA ASN A 312 8.31 -3.31 -4.01
C ASN A 312 7.96 -3.76 -5.42
N LEU A 313 8.52 -4.88 -5.88
CA LEU A 313 8.14 -5.47 -7.17
C LEU A 313 6.65 -5.87 -7.18
N ALA A 314 6.18 -6.49 -6.10
CA ALA A 314 4.77 -6.87 -5.97
C ALA A 314 3.84 -5.66 -5.94
N ALA A 315 4.16 -4.65 -5.11
CA ALA A 315 3.35 -3.45 -4.97
C ALA A 315 3.29 -2.64 -6.27
N GLY A 316 4.43 -2.45 -6.95
CA GLY A 316 4.50 -1.66 -8.17
C GLY A 316 3.90 -2.37 -9.40
N TRP A 317 4.31 -3.61 -9.65
CA TRP A 317 3.94 -4.30 -10.89
C TRP A 317 2.60 -5.02 -10.81
N ILE A 318 2.35 -5.73 -9.72
CA ILE A 318 1.11 -6.51 -9.59
C ILE A 318 -0.04 -5.62 -9.12
N GLY A 319 0.18 -4.89 -8.02
CA GLY A 319 -0.84 -4.01 -7.46
C GLY A 319 -1.02 -2.73 -8.26
N GLY A 320 0.06 -2.00 -8.55
CA GLY A 320 0.00 -0.69 -9.20
C GLY A 320 -0.58 -0.70 -10.61
N LEU A 321 -0.38 -1.79 -11.38
CA LEU A 321 -0.99 -1.96 -12.70
C LEU A 321 -2.42 -2.50 -12.65
N LEU A 322 -2.94 -2.92 -11.48
CA LEU A 322 -4.26 -3.53 -11.37
C LEU A 322 -5.39 -2.66 -11.96
N PRO A 323 -5.52 -1.37 -11.63
CA PRO A 323 -6.61 -0.57 -12.20
C PRO A 323 -6.56 -0.50 -13.72
N LEU A 324 -5.35 -0.41 -14.30
CA LEU A 324 -5.15 -0.40 -15.75
C LEU A 324 -5.56 -1.73 -16.36
N ILE A 325 -5.09 -2.86 -15.82
CA ILE A 325 -5.37 -4.21 -16.33
C ILE A 325 -6.87 -4.50 -16.26
N VAL A 326 -7.50 -4.22 -15.11
CA VAL A 326 -8.94 -4.47 -14.94
C VAL A 326 -9.77 -3.62 -15.89
N THR A 327 -9.45 -2.34 -16.03
CA THR A 327 -10.17 -1.44 -16.94
C THR A 327 -9.99 -1.86 -18.40
N TRP A 328 -8.77 -2.23 -18.79
CA TRP A 328 -8.49 -2.72 -20.14
C TRP A 328 -9.27 -4.00 -20.48
N ILE A 329 -9.25 -5.01 -19.59
CA ILE A 329 -10.01 -6.25 -19.80
C ILE A 329 -11.52 -5.95 -19.89
N ASN A 330 -12.04 -5.06 -19.04
CA ASN A 330 -13.45 -4.69 -19.09
C ASN A 330 -13.84 -4.06 -20.43
N GLN A 331 -12.99 -3.20 -20.99
CA GLN A 331 -13.23 -2.57 -22.30
C GLN A 331 -13.17 -3.59 -23.44
N GLU A 332 -12.16 -4.46 -23.45
CA GLU A 332 -12.01 -5.48 -24.52
C GLU A 332 -13.14 -6.50 -24.52
N TRP A 333 -13.64 -6.89 -23.35
CA TRP A 333 -14.67 -7.93 -23.22
C TRP A 333 -16.10 -7.35 -23.13
N GLY A 334 -16.25 -6.04 -23.13
CA GLY A 334 -17.55 -5.36 -23.06
C GLY A 334 -18.34 -5.67 -21.77
N SER A 335 -17.64 -5.90 -20.65
CA SER A 335 -18.23 -6.26 -19.37
C SER A 335 -17.57 -5.52 -18.23
N ASP A 336 -18.35 -4.87 -17.37
CA ASP A 336 -17.85 -4.14 -16.19
C ASP A 336 -17.15 -5.03 -15.15
N PHE A 337 -17.31 -6.36 -15.25
CA PHE A 337 -16.83 -7.31 -14.22
C PHE A 337 -15.74 -8.26 -14.75
N ALA A 338 -15.51 -8.32 -16.06
CA ALA A 338 -14.56 -9.29 -16.64
C ALA A 338 -13.14 -9.12 -16.08
N GLY A 339 -12.69 -7.89 -15.95
CA GLY A 339 -11.36 -7.59 -15.40
C GLY A 339 -11.18 -7.97 -13.95
N LEU A 340 -12.27 -8.08 -13.16
CA LEU A 340 -12.20 -8.50 -11.77
C LEU A 340 -11.78 -9.97 -11.59
N TRP A 341 -11.79 -10.77 -12.65
CA TRP A 341 -11.18 -12.10 -12.60
C TRP A 341 -9.68 -12.06 -12.38
N TYR A 342 -9.00 -10.99 -12.80
CA TYR A 342 -7.57 -10.82 -12.52
C TYR A 342 -7.27 -10.83 -10.99
N PRO A 343 -7.82 -9.92 -10.15
CA PRO A 343 -7.61 -9.98 -8.70
C PRO A 343 -8.16 -11.27 -8.07
N THR A 344 -9.32 -11.75 -8.51
CA THR A 344 -9.96 -12.96 -7.97
C THR A 344 -9.05 -14.19 -8.11
N ILE A 345 -8.56 -14.47 -9.31
CA ILE A 345 -7.69 -15.62 -9.58
C ILE A 345 -6.35 -15.46 -8.86
N PHE A 346 -5.81 -14.23 -8.84
CA PHE A 346 -4.55 -13.96 -8.17
C PHE A 346 -4.63 -14.24 -6.67
N LEU A 347 -5.68 -13.78 -6.01
CA LEU A 347 -5.90 -14.00 -4.58
C LEU A 347 -6.19 -15.47 -4.25
N ALA A 348 -6.98 -16.16 -5.08
CA ALA A 348 -7.26 -17.59 -4.90
C ALA A 348 -5.97 -18.43 -5.01
N THR A 349 -5.16 -18.19 -6.04
CA THR A 349 -3.87 -18.87 -6.21
C THR A 349 -2.89 -18.52 -5.09
N GLY A 350 -2.85 -17.24 -4.68
CA GLY A 350 -2.07 -16.78 -3.54
C GLY A 350 -2.45 -17.48 -2.23
N ALA A 351 -3.76 -17.67 -1.99
CA ALA A 351 -4.26 -18.39 -0.82
C ALA A 351 -3.85 -19.87 -0.82
N ILE A 352 -3.96 -20.54 -1.96
CA ILE A 352 -3.55 -21.95 -2.11
C ILE A 352 -2.05 -22.10 -1.85
N VAL A 353 -1.22 -21.27 -2.47
CA VAL A 353 0.24 -21.31 -2.29
C VAL A 353 0.62 -20.95 -0.84
N ALA A 354 -0.05 -19.99 -0.22
CA ALA A 354 0.16 -19.64 1.19
C ALA A 354 -0.21 -20.82 2.12
N PHE A 355 -1.33 -21.49 1.85
CA PHE A 355 -1.75 -22.65 2.63
C PHE A 355 -0.71 -23.77 2.57
N MET A 356 -0.18 -24.08 1.39
CA MET A 356 0.76 -25.18 1.18
C MET A 356 2.17 -24.87 1.69
N TYR A 357 2.67 -23.65 1.48
CA TYR A 357 4.10 -23.36 1.60
C TYR A 357 4.47 -22.26 2.59
N LEU A 358 3.54 -21.37 2.99
CA LEU A 358 3.87 -20.29 3.92
C LEU A 358 4.13 -20.88 5.31
N PRO A 359 5.31 -20.64 5.92
CA PRO A 359 5.55 -21.05 7.29
C PRO A 359 4.83 -20.14 8.28
N GLU A 360 4.48 -20.65 9.46
CA GLU A 360 4.08 -19.80 10.58
C GLU A 360 5.32 -19.11 11.16
N THR A 361 5.22 -17.79 11.39
CA THR A 361 6.38 -16.98 11.80
C THR A 361 6.20 -16.29 13.15
N ARG A 362 5.04 -16.41 13.78
CA ARG A 362 4.67 -15.71 15.01
C ARG A 362 5.74 -15.77 16.11
N ASN A 363 6.39 -16.92 16.27
CA ASN A 363 7.34 -17.17 17.34
C ASN A 363 8.81 -17.05 16.88
N ASN A 364 9.05 -16.61 15.64
CA ASN A 364 10.42 -16.48 15.14
C ASN A 364 11.18 -15.38 15.90
N SER A 365 12.40 -15.72 16.32
CA SER A 365 13.36 -14.74 16.82
C SER A 365 13.81 -13.80 15.68
N LEU A 366 14.02 -12.54 16.00
CA LEU A 366 14.57 -11.57 15.04
C LEU A 366 16.11 -11.53 15.05
N LEU A 367 16.75 -12.23 15.96
CA LEU A 367 18.21 -12.24 16.10
C LEU A 367 18.87 -13.36 15.28
N ASP A 368 18.09 -14.35 14.85
CA ASP A 368 18.56 -15.53 14.09
C ASP A 368 18.68 -15.30 12.60
#